data_0a7645e062fb255a54da879167db8955
#
_entry.id   0a7645e062fb255a54da879167db8955
#
_cell.length_a   1.000
_cell.length_b   1.000
_cell.length_c   1.000
_cell.angle_alpha   90.00
_cell.angle_beta   90.00
_cell.angle_gamma   90.00
#
_symmetry.space_group_name_H-M   'P 1'
#
loop_
_entity.id
_entity.type
_entity.pdbx_description
1 polymer ?
#
loop_
_entity_poly.entity_id
_entity_poly.type
_entity_poly.pdbx_seq_one_letter_code
_entity_poly.pdbx_strand_id
1 'polypeptide(L)' 'NRPLPKGILVFGEVGLTGEVRRVSAPERRIMDGINLGFSKFIVPDSKLQLPAVKAQIVRVKTLEQAIAAMFG' A
#
# COMPACT_ATOMS: atom_id res chain seq x y z
N ASN A 1 -8.90 -15.09 -12.13
CA ASN A 1 -7.62 -14.55 -11.69
C ASN A 1 -7.19 -13.39 -12.53
N ARG A 2 -7.07 -12.26 -11.90
CA ARG A 2 -6.64 -11.03 -12.54
C ARG A 2 -5.23 -10.71 -12.08
N PRO A 3 -4.25 -10.53 -13.00
CA PRO A 3 -2.92 -10.15 -12.57
C PRO A 3 -2.92 -8.75 -11.96
N LEU A 4 -2.02 -8.49 -11.02
CA LEU A 4 -1.84 -7.16 -10.47
C LEU A 4 -1.32 -6.22 -11.56
N PRO A 5 -1.85 -4.99 -11.64
CA PRO A 5 -1.29 -3.99 -12.52
C PRO A 5 0.19 -3.73 -12.18
N LYS A 6 0.98 -3.43 -13.20
CA LYS A 6 2.40 -3.11 -13.02
C LYS A 6 2.55 -1.82 -12.22
N GLY A 7 3.60 -1.75 -11.41
CA GLY A 7 3.94 -0.55 -10.68
C GLY A 7 3.18 -0.37 -9.36
N ILE A 8 2.43 -1.37 -8.91
CA ILE A 8 1.71 -1.33 -7.64
C ILE A 8 2.43 -2.20 -6.62
N LEU A 9 2.71 -1.63 -5.46
CA LEU A 9 3.23 -2.37 -4.30
C LEU A 9 2.19 -2.33 -3.20
N VAL A 10 1.86 -3.51 -2.66
CA VAL A 10 0.88 -3.67 -1.58
C VAL A 10 1.58 -4.27 -0.39
N PHE A 11 1.40 -3.67 0.79
CA PHE A 11 1.90 -4.28 2.03
C PHE A 11 0.96 -4.00 3.21
N GLY A 12 0.99 -4.93 4.17
CA GLY A 12 0.13 -4.88 5.35
C GLY A 12 -0.07 -6.28 5.88
N GLU A 13 -0.59 -6.38 7.11
CA GLU A 13 -1.01 -7.65 7.69
C GLU A 13 -2.52 -7.69 7.73
N VAL A 14 -3.11 -8.84 7.36
CA VAL A 14 -4.56 -9.02 7.38
C VAL A 14 -4.94 -9.80 8.62
N GLY A 15 -5.84 -9.22 9.44
CA GLY A 15 -6.38 -9.90 10.61
C GLY A 15 -7.50 -10.87 10.25
N LEU A 16 -8.00 -11.58 11.27
CA LEU A 16 -9.01 -12.64 11.08
C LEU A 16 -10.34 -12.12 10.54
N THR A 17 -10.65 -10.85 10.76
CA THR A 17 -11.90 -10.25 10.31
C THR A 17 -11.72 -9.40 9.04
N GLY A 18 -10.57 -9.52 8.38
CA GLY A 18 -10.30 -8.79 7.14
C GLY A 18 -9.76 -7.38 7.33
N GLU A 19 -9.48 -6.98 8.57
CA GLU A 19 -8.86 -5.68 8.83
C GLU A 19 -7.39 -5.69 8.39
N VAL A 20 -6.92 -4.57 7.87
CA VAL A 20 -5.53 -4.41 7.49
C VAL A 20 -4.80 -3.73 8.64
N ARG A 21 -3.75 -4.39 9.12
CA ARG A 21 -2.96 -3.92 10.26
C ARG A 21 -1.69 -3.25 9.79
N ARG A 22 -1.20 -2.34 10.63
CA ARG A 22 0.04 -1.61 10.37
C ARG A 22 1.24 -2.54 10.30
N VAL A 23 2.21 -2.16 9.49
CA VAL A 23 3.52 -2.81 9.42
C VAL A 23 4.57 -1.89 10.02
N SER A 24 5.75 -2.44 10.31
CA SER A 24 6.86 -1.64 10.78
C SER A 24 7.47 -0.81 9.64
N ALA A 25 7.93 0.39 9.97
CA ALA A 25 8.65 1.29 9.05
C ALA A 25 7.95 1.47 7.70
N PRO A 26 6.65 1.88 7.67
CA PRO A 26 5.94 2.00 6.40
C PRO A 26 6.55 3.04 5.47
N GLU A 27 7.06 4.14 6.00
CA GLU A 27 7.69 5.19 5.18
C GLU A 27 8.93 4.66 4.46
N ARG A 28 9.75 3.88 5.15
CA ARG A 28 10.94 3.29 4.55
C ARG A 28 10.56 2.31 3.43
N ARG A 29 9.53 1.50 3.66
CA ARG A 29 9.04 0.55 2.64
C ARG A 29 8.58 1.27 1.40
N ILE A 30 7.88 2.40 1.57
CA ILE A 30 7.42 3.22 0.45
C ILE A 30 8.62 3.82 -0.30
N MET A 31 9.59 4.39 0.42
CA MET A 31 10.76 5.00 -0.23
C MET A 31 11.59 3.95 -0.98
N ASP A 32 11.79 2.79 -0.38
CA ASP A 32 12.48 1.69 -1.06
C ASP A 32 11.73 1.25 -2.32
N GLY A 33 10.41 1.17 -2.24
CA GLY A 33 9.57 0.82 -3.39
C GLY A 33 9.65 1.86 -4.51
N ILE A 34 9.67 3.14 -4.18
CA ILE A 34 9.85 4.20 -5.17
C ILE A 34 11.19 4.03 -5.89
N ASN A 35 12.25 3.74 -5.14
CA ASN A 35 13.57 3.50 -5.72
C ASN A 35 13.61 2.28 -6.62
N LEU A 36 12.73 1.30 -6.39
CA LEU A 36 12.60 0.12 -7.23
C LEU A 36 11.68 0.33 -8.45
N GLY A 37 11.07 1.52 -8.56
CA GLY A 37 10.24 1.86 -9.71
C GLY A 37 8.74 1.71 -9.51
N PHE A 38 8.28 1.43 -8.31
CA PHE A 38 6.83 1.40 -8.04
C PHE A 38 6.26 2.81 -7.99
N SER A 39 5.05 2.98 -8.51
CA SER A 39 4.40 4.28 -8.62
C SER A 39 3.11 4.38 -7.82
N LYS A 40 2.57 3.28 -7.34
CA LYS A 40 1.35 3.25 -6.53
C LYS A 40 1.56 2.30 -5.36
N PHE A 41 1.17 2.76 -4.18
CA PHE A 41 1.32 1.99 -2.94
C PHE A 41 -0.02 1.87 -2.26
N ILE A 42 -0.38 0.64 -1.87
CA ILE A 42 -1.57 0.36 -1.08
C ILE A 42 -1.08 -0.09 0.28
N VAL A 43 -1.39 0.70 1.30
CA VAL A 43 -0.77 0.59 2.62
C VAL A 43 -1.83 0.66 3.72
N PRO A 44 -1.53 0.12 4.92
CA PRO A 44 -2.45 0.26 6.05
C PRO A 44 -2.67 1.73 6.40
N ASP A 45 -3.90 2.06 6.79
CA ASP A 45 -4.24 3.42 7.19
C ASP A 45 -3.47 3.80 8.45
N SER A 46 -2.63 4.81 8.32
CA SER A 46 -1.81 5.32 9.41
C SER A 46 -1.30 6.70 9.03
N LYS A 47 -0.83 7.45 10.02
CA LYS A 47 -0.15 8.71 9.74
C LYS A 47 1.21 8.41 9.14
N LEU A 48 1.46 8.97 7.97
CA LEU A 48 2.71 8.81 7.26
C LEU A 48 3.41 10.16 7.18
N GLN A 49 4.70 10.17 7.48
CA GLN A 49 5.54 11.34 7.32
C GLN A 49 6.49 11.09 6.16
N LEU A 50 6.07 11.52 4.99
CA LEU A 50 6.82 11.34 3.76
C LEU A 50 7.20 12.68 3.18
N PRO A 51 8.39 12.79 2.54
CA PRO A 51 8.67 13.95 1.71
C PRO A 51 7.70 13.98 0.53
N ALA A 52 7.66 15.08 -0.19
CA ALA A 52 6.85 15.16 -1.41
C ALA A 52 7.36 14.11 -2.40
N VAL A 53 6.48 13.19 -2.80
CA VAL A 53 6.80 12.12 -3.74
C VAL A 53 5.79 12.10 -4.86
N LYS A 54 6.20 11.60 -6.03
CA LYS A 54 5.30 11.50 -7.19
C LYS A 54 4.44 10.25 -7.16
N ALA A 55 4.68 9.34 -6.22
CA ALA A 55 3.91 8.11 -6.11
C ALA A 55 2.53 8.38 -5.52
N GLN A 56 1.55 7.59 -5.94
CA GLN A 56 0.21 7.59 -5.37
C GLN A 56 0.19 6.66 -4.15
N ILE A 57 -0.30 7.18 -3.02
CA ILE A 57 -0.38 6.39 -1.79
C ILE A 57 -1.84 6.26 -1.39
N VAL A 58 -2.33 5.03 -1.37
CA VAL A 58 -3.70 4.69 -1.01
C VAL A 58 -3.70 4.02 0.35
N ARG A 59 -4.36 4.63 1.32
CA ARG A 59 -4.47 4.09 2.67
C ARG A 59 -5.74 3.29 2.79
N VAL A 60 -5.63 2.07 3.32
CA VAL A 60 -6.77 1.16 3.43
C VAL A 60 -6.88 0.60 4.83
N LYS A 61 -8.11 0.28 5.25
CA LYS A 61 -8.40 -0.31 6.56
C LYS A 61 -8.81 -1.77 6.46
N THR A 62 -9.29 -2.19 5.29
CA THR A 62 -9.81 -3.54 5.08
C THR A 62 -9.21 -4.16 3.83
N LEU A 63 -9.26 -5.49 3.79
CA LEU A 63 -8.82 -6.25 2.61
C LEU A 63 -9.67 -5.89 1.38
N GLU A 64 -10.97 -5.67 1.57
CA GLU A 64 -11.86 -5.27 0.47
C GLU A 64 -11.42 -3.96 -0.15
N GLN A 65 -11.07 -2.98 0.69
CA GLN A 65 -10.56 -1.69 0.21
C GLN A 65 -9.26 -1.86 -0.56
N ALA A 66 -8.36 -2.73 -0.07
CA ALA A 66 -7.10 -2.99 -0.75
C ALA A 66 -7.32 -3.61 -2.12
N ILE A 67 -8.21 -4.58 -2.23
CA ILE A 67 -8.54 -5.23 -3.51
C ILE A 67 -9.14 -4.21 -4.48
N ALA A 68 -10.09 -3.40 -4.01
CA ALA A 68 -10.69 -2.35 -4.84
C ALA A 68 -9.63 -1.37 -5.35
N ALA A 69 -8.66 -0.99 -4.51
CA ALA A 69 -7.60 -0.08 -4.89
C ALA A 69 -6.62 -0.70 -5.90
N MET A 70 -6.40 -2.02 -5.84
CA MET A 70 -5.53 -2.72 -6.78
C MET A 70 -6.08 -2.70 -8.20
N PHE A 71 -7.40 -2.83 -8.34
CA PHE A 71 -8.05 -3.01 -9.64
C PHE A 71 -8.98 -1.86 -10.04
N GLY A 72 -9.12 -0.89 -9.15
CA GLY A 72 -10.02 0.26 -9.34
C GLY A 72 -9.36 1.49 -9.97
#